data_0068733eb24a65c0d1769a073100752c
#
_entry.id   0068733eb24a65c0d1769a073100752c
#
_cell.length_a   1.000
_cell.length_b   1.000
_cell.length_c   1.000
_cell.angle_alpha   90.00
_cell.angle_beta   90.00
_cell.angle_gamma   90.00
#
_symmetry.space_group_name_H-M   'P 1'
#
loop_
_entity.id
_entity.type
_entity.pdbx_description
1 polymer ?
#
loop_
_entity_poly.entity_id
_entity_poly.type
_entity_poly.pdbx_seq_one_letter_code
_entity_poly.pdbx_strand_id
1 'polypeptide(L)'
;MPGHHVPRCRIQFSISYVVVFCWIVGSVTSQIRAAQPTVEYALGLKPKQVVQYDIPDDSGVKTATLAMEKANAMTSWVVRSSQGILLRRFADTNGDRVVDQWSYYKDGLEVYRDIDTDHNTKPDQCRWLGVAGSRWGIDSNEDGILDGWKGLSPEEATAEIVTALANRDQPSFQRLLPSDAELTGVGFSQDLLDQVRARVEAARERFGRLSQEQKEVTPQTQWTAMLAGLPGVLPKSTEGASDDVVAYDNVVALTDGGNAGGGQVFVGSLVCFGNVWRPIDLPQLPSGSETVAESFSLFSPKVDGAAFQTGAVPSEPLQPFLEQLRAIEQKMQGATGADMAQLLTKQVQILEEVAELAQG
;
A
#
# COMPACT_ATOMS: atom_id res chain seq x y z
N MET A 1 15.76 64.28 -49.57
CA MET A 1 16.93 64.80 -48.82
C MET A 1 17.51 63.75 -47.97
N PRO A 2 18.84 63.66 -47.85
CA PRO A 2 19.78 62.99 -48.79
C PRO A 2 20.08 61.61 -48.34
N GLY A 3 20.31 60.80 -49.16
CA GLY A 3 21.20 59.90 -49.77
C GLY A 3 22.50 59.62 -49.06
N HIS A 4 22.75 58.35 -48.65
CA HIS A 4 24.10 57.91 -48.36
C HIS A 4 24.43 56.66 -49.20
N HIS A 5 25.40 56.87 -50.10
CA HIS A 5 26.15 55.88 -50.86
C HIS A 5 26.89 54.89 -49.96
N VAL A 6 26.81 53.63 -50.33
CA VAL A 6 27.74 52.58 -49.81
C VAL A 6 28.64 52.14 -51.00
N PRO A 7 29.98 52.16 -50.82
CA PRO A 7 30.89 51.74 -51.90
C PRO A 7 31.00 50.22 -51.96
N ARG A 8 30.90 49.71 -53.18
CA ARG A 8 31.20 48.28 -53.53
C ARG A 8 32.71 48.08 -53.59
N CYS A 9 33.21 47.25 -52.71
CA CYS A 9 34.59 46.72 -52.76
C CYS A 9 34.62 45.44 -53.62
N ARG A 10 35.32 45.51 -54.75
CA ARG A 10 35.65 44.32 -55.62
C ARG A 10 36.88 43.67 -55.01
N ILE A 11 36.82 42.39 -54.65
CA ILE A 11 37.97 41.58 -54.30
C ILE A 11 38.22 40.58 -55.45
N GLN A 12 39.42 40.66 -56.02
CA GLN A 12 39.96 39.76 -57.04
C GLN A 12 40.25 38.40 -56.42
N PHE A 13 39.79 37.32 -57.11
CA PHE A 13 40.17 35.96 -56.80
C PHE A 13 41.56 35.64 -57.35
N SER A 14 42.51 35.34 -56.48
CA SER A 14 43.77 34.70 -56.82
C SER A 14 43.66 33.22 -56.53
N ILE A 15 43.78 32.38 -57.56
CA ILE A 15 43.72 30.92 -57.45
C ILE A 15 45.11 30.42 -57.03
N SER A 16 45.26 30.09 -55.77
CA SER A 16 46.42 29.29 -55.30
C SER A 16 46.02 27.84 -55.11
N TYR A 17 46.66 26.96 -55.88
CA TYR A 17 46.55 25.52 -55.72
C TYR A 17 47.19 25.14 -54.37
N VAL A 18 46.36 24.77 -53.38
CA VAL A 18 46.80 24.11 -52.14
C VAL A 18 46.56 22.61 -52.31
N VAL A 19 47.60 21.84 -52.40
CA VAL A 19 47.59 20.38 -52.33
C VAL A 19 47.21 20.01 -50.89
N VAL A 20 45.98 19.56 -50.72
CA VAL A 20 45.52 19.05 -49.42
C VAL A 20 46.00 17.61 -49.26
N PHE A 21 47.02 17.42 -48.46
CA PHE A 21 47.45 16.12 -47.96
C PHE A 21 46.38 15.62 -46.96
N CYS A 22 45.51 14.72 -47.43
CA CYS A 22 44.51 14.13 -46.55
C CYS A 22 45.19 13.16 -45.60
N TRP A 23 45.51 13.61 -44.38
CA TRP A 23 45.83 12.72 -43.26
C TRP A 23 44.53 12.04 -42.85
N ILE A 24 44.41 10.74 -43.19
CA ILE A 24 43.38 9.87 -42.59
C ILE A 24 43.82 9.66 -41.13
N VAL A 25 43.36 10.56 -40.25
CA VAL A 25 43.36 10.30 -38.81
C VAL A 25 42.27 9.25 -38.60
N GLY A 26 42.69 8.01 -38.56
CA GLY A 26 41.81 6.96 -38.06
C GLY A 26 41.39 7.26 -36.64
N SER A 27 40.17 7.81 -36.50
CA SER A 27 39.54 7.95 -35.20
C SER A 27 39.36 6.55 -34.61
N VAL A 28 40.33 6.09 -33.83
CA VAL A 28 40.14 4.98 -32.92
C VAL A 28 39.14 5.50 -31.87
N THR A 29 37.89 5.36 -32.17
CA THR A 29 36.87 5.45 -31.12
C THR A 29 37.12 4.28 -30.17
N SER A 30 37.96 4.53 -29.16
CA SER A 30 38.00 3.67 -27.99
C SER A 30 36.59 3.66 -27.44
N GLN A 31 35.83 2.64 -27.77
CA GLN A 31 34.58 2.36 -27.04
C GLN A 31 35.01 2.16 -25.60
N ILE A 32 34.73 3.14 -24.76
CA ILE A 32 34.78 2.98 -23.31
C ILE A 32 33.71 1.92 -23.02
N ARG A 33 34.16 0.67 -23.02
CA ARG A 33 33.32 -0.44 -22.58
C ARG A 33 33.16 -0.21 -21.07
N ALA A 34 31.96 0.14 -20.63
CA ALA A 34 31.69 0.23 -19.21
C ALA A 34 32.24 -1.02 -18.53
N ALA A 35 33.12 -0.82 -17.55
CA ALA A 35 33.77 -1.94 -16.88
C ALA A 35 32.69 -2.80 -16.24
N GLN A 36 32.81 -4.12 -16.37
CA GLN A 36 31.90 -5.04 -15.71
C GLN A 36 31.92 -4.74 -14.20
N PRO A 37 30.76 -4.56 -13.53
CA PRO A 37 30.73 -4.37 -12.08
C PRO A 37 31.36 -5.58 -11.37
N THR A 38 31.95 -5.37 -10.20
CA THR A 38 32.43 -6.48 -9.38
C THR A 38 31.29 -7.10 -8.58
N VAL A 39 31.49 -8.35 -8.12
CA VAL A 39 30.53 -9.05 -7.25
C VAL A 39 30.30 -8.24 -5.97
N GLU A 40 31.38 -7.74 -5.36
CA GLU A 40 31.34 -6.95 -4.13
C GLU A 40 30.50 -5.68 -4.30
N TYR A 41 30.71 -4.97 -5.41
CA TYR A 41 29.91 -3.77 -5.74
C TYR A 41 28.44 -4.13 -5.88
N ALA A 42 28.13 -5.16 -6.66
CA ALA A 42 26.76 -5.59 -6.93
C ALA A 42 26.03 -6.07 -5.67
N LEU A 43 26.72 -6.80 -4.79
CA LEU A 43 26.14 -7.24 -3.50
C LEU A 43 26.07 -6.11 -2.46
N GLY A 44 26.90 -5.07 -2.61
CA GLY A 44 26.90 -3.88 -1.76
C GLY A 44 25.71 -2.95 -1.99
N LEU A 45 25.02 -3.03 -3.14
CA LEU A 45 23.83 -2.25 -3.44
C LEU A 45 22.68 -2.69 -2.54
N LYS A 46 21.97 -1.71 -1.98
CA LYS A 46 20.86 -1.93 -1.02
C LYS A 46 19.54 -1.48 -1.62
N PRO A 47 18.43 -2.14 -1.26
CA PRO A 47 17.09 -1.68 -1.62
C PRO A 47 16.80 -0.30 -0.99
N LYS A 48 16.01 0.51 -1.68
CA LYS A 48 15.60 1.84 -1.19
C LYS A 48 14.65 1.73 0.02
N GLN A 49 13.82 0.69 0.05
CA GLN A 49 12.87 0.46 1.14
C GLN A 49 13.28 -0.75 1.98
N VAL A 50 12.69 -0.86 3.16
CA VAL A 50 12.96 -1.96 4.08
C VAL A 50 12.36 -3.26 3.52
N VAL A 51 13.20 -4.25 3.37
CA VAL A 51 12.83 -5.61 2.95
C VAL A 51 13.87 -6.62 3.46
N GLN A 52 13.43 -7.85 3.71
CA GLN A 52 14.34 -8.95 4.03
C GLN A 52 14.79 -9.64 2.73
N TYR A 53 16.08 -9.72 2.50
CA TYR A 53 16.70 -10.36 1.33
C TYR A 53 18.02 -11.02 1.72
N ASP A 54 18.55 -11.89 0.84
CA ASP A 54 19.79 -12.62 1.13
C ASP A 54 21.00 -11.69 1.05
N ILE A 55 21.76 -11.68 2.14
CA ILE A 55 23.04 -10.98 2.29
C ILE A 55 24.10 -12.05 2.58
N PRO A 56 24.90 -12.46 1.59
CA PRO A 56 25.96 -13.46 1.85
C PRO A 56 27.02 -12.89 2.78
N ASP A 57 27.64 -13.78 3.56
CA ASP A 57 28.83 -13.47 4.35
C ASP A 57 30.07 -13.29 3.45
N ASP A 58 31.21 -12.93 4.03
CA ASP A 58 32.48 -12.72 3.30
C ASP A 58 32.91 -13.92 2.47
N SER A 59 32.61 -15.14 2.91
CA SER A 59 32.93 -16.37 2.17
C SER A 59 31.97 -16.55 0.98
N GLY A 60 30.70 -16.26 1.17
CA GLY A 60 29.68 -16.25 0.12
C GLY A 60 29.97 -15.20 -0.95
N VAL A 61 30.39 -14.00 -0.56
CA VAL A 61 30.79 -12.94 -1.51
C VAL A 61 31.95 -13.40 -2.41
N LYS A 62 32.98 -14.04 -1.83
CA LYS A 62 34.16 -14.54 -2.59
C LYS A 62 33.84 -15.67 -3.56
N THR A 63 32.78 -16.43 -3.31
CA THR A 63 32.38 -17.59 -4.12
C THR A 63 31.19 -17.29 -5.03
N ALA A 64 30.56 -16.13 -4.88
CA ALA A 64 29.47 -15.68 -5.75
C ALA A 64 29.98 -15.36 -7.16
N THR A 65 29.12 -15.49 -8.14
CA THR A 65 29.41 -15.22 -9.53
C THR A 65 28.54 -14.09 -10.06
N LEU A 66 29.10 -13.28 -10.95
CA LEU A 66 28.40 -12.23 -11.67
C LEU A 66 28.48 -12.52 -13.17
N ALA A 67 27.34 -12.62 -13.81
CA ALA A 67 27.24 -12.85 -15.25
C ALA A 67 26.26 -11.87 -15.91
N MET A 68 26.53 -11.55 -17.17
CA MET A 68 25.60 -10.81 -18.02
C MET A 68 24.67 -11.81 -18.71
N GLU A 69 23.37 -11.64 -18.51
CA GLU A 69 22.31 -12.43 -19.14
C GLU A 69 21.47 -11.53 -20.06
N LYS A 70 21.04 -12.08 -21.19
CA LYS A 70 20.15 -11.42 -22.14
C LYS A 70 18.87 -12.22 -22.29
N ALA A 71 17.75 -11.56 -22.14
CA ALA A 71 16.43 -12.13 -22.38
C ALA A 71 15.59 -11.13 -23.17
N ASN A 72 15.25 -11.47 -24.42
CA ASN A 72 14.61 -10.57 -25.37
C ASN A 72 15.42 -9.25 -25.55
N ALA A 73 14.79 -8.09 -25.32
CA ALA A 73 15.45 -6.78 -25.38
C ALA A 73 16.20 -6.41 -24.10
N MET A 74 15.95 -7.11 -22.99
CA MET A 74 16.51 -6.81 -21.68
C MET A 74 17.92 -7.40 -21.52
N THR A 75 18.83 -6.61 -21.01
CA THR A 75 20.17 -7.03 -20.58
C THR A 75 20.28 -6.91 -19.07
N SER A 76 20.80 -7.92 -18.40
CA SER A 76 20.87 -7.93 -16.93
C SER A 76 22.23 -8.39 -16.44
N TRP A 77 22.72 -7.78 -15.37
CA TRP A 77 23.76 -8.30 -14.51
C TRP A 77 23.12 -9.16 -13.42
N VAL A 78 23.52 -10.42 -13.33
CA VAL A 78 22.91 -11.40 -12.43
C VAL A 78 23.97 -11.94 -11.48
N VAL A 79 23.72 -11.80 -10.18
CA VAL A 79 24.57 -12.34 -9.12
C VAL A 79 23.95 -13.63 -8.59
N ARG A 80 24.76 -14.70 -8.56
CA ARG A 80 24.36 -16.01 -8.01
C ARG A 80 25.33 -16.45 -6.93
N SER A 81 24.82 -17.16 -5.94
CA SER A 81 25.64 -17.86 -4.97
C SER A 81 26.46 -18.97 -5.63
N SER A 82 27.41 -19.57 -4.88
CA SER A 82 28.15 -20.76 -5.31
C SER A 82 27.27 -21.97 -5.64
N GLN A 83 26.05 -21.99 -5.14
CA GLN A 83 25.04 -23.02 -5.39
C GLN A 83 24.12 -22.67 -6.56
N GLY A 84 24.36 -21.54 -7.25
CA GLY A 84 23.53 -21.07 -8.36
C GLY A 84 22.24 -20.33 -7.97
N ILE A 85 22.02 -20.09 -6.67
CA ILE A 85 20.84 -19.37 -6.17
C ILE A 85 20.95 -17.89 -6.56
N LEU A 86 19.86 -17.32 -7.08
CA LEU A 86 19.78 -15.89 -7.42
C LEU A 86 19.84 -15.03 -6.15
N LEU A 87 20.73 -14.05 -6.17
CA LEU A 87 20.89 -13.08 -5.08
C LEU A 87 20.49 -11.67 -5.51
N ARG A 88 20.89 -11.26 -6.73
CA ARG A 88 20.61 -9.92 -7.30
C ARG A 88 20.42 -10.01 -8.80
N ARG A 89 19.61 -9.10 -9.34
CA ARG A 89 19.56 -8.83 -10.79
C ARG A 89 19.45 -7.32 -11.00
N PHE A 90 20.31 -6.80 -11.87
CA PHE A 90 20.28 -5.40 -12.28
C PHE A 90 20.05 -5.36 -13.78
N ALA A 91 18.92 -4.83 -14.21
CA ALA A 91 18.47 -4.91 -15.59
C ALA A 91 18.42 -3.53 -16.24
N ASP A 92 18.86 -3.52 -17.48
CA ASP A 92 18.58 -2.51 -18.50
C ASP A 92 17.36 -3.03 -19.29
N THR A 93 16.21 -2.41 -19.09
CA THR A 93 14.94 -2.86 -19.68
C THR A 93 14.59 -2.12 -20.97
N ASN A 94 15.20 -0.94 -21.21
CA ASN A 94 14.98 -0.12 -22.39
C ASN A 94 16.09 -0.27 -23.47
N GLY A 95 17.26 -0.85 -23.13
CA GLY A 95 18.35 -1.10 -24.05
C GLY A 95 19.36 0.06 -24.20
N ASP A 96 19.33 1.06 -23.33
CA ASP A 96 20.22 2.22 -23.37
C ASP A 96 21.57 1.97 -22.68
N ARG A 97 21.74 0.80 -22.05
CA ARG A 97 22.93 0.32 -21.31
C ARG A 97 23.08 0.95 -19.93
N VAL A 98 22.04 1.53 -19.42
CA VAL A 98 21.91 1.98 -18.02
C VAL A 98 21.00 1.01 -17.29
N VAL A 99 21.27 0.74 -16.03
CA VAL A 99 20.40 -0.08 -15.18
C VAL A 99 19.22 0.77 -14.76
N ASP A 100 18.01 0.29 -15.02
CA ASP A 100 16.74 0.92 -14.65
C ASP A 100 15.87 0.04 -13.72
N GLN A 101 16.35 -1.18 -13.40
CA GLN A 101 15.69 -2.05 -12.42
C GLN A 101 16.70 -2.78 -11.54
N TRP A 102 16.55 -2.71 -10.22
CA TRP A 102 17.37 -3.36 -9.18
C TRP A 102 16.53 -4.36 -8.42
N SER A 103 16.75 -5.66 -8.65
CA SER A 103 15.98 -6.75 -8.04
C SER A 103 16.77 -7.46 -6.95
N TYR A 104 16.11 -7.73 -5.84
CA TYR A 104 16.65 -8.37 -4.63
C TYR A 104 15.92 -9.68 -4.38
N TYR A 105 16.65 -10.70 -3.94
CA TYR A 105 16.17 -12.07 -3.83
C TYR A 105 16.34 -12.59 -2.42
N LYS A 106 15.43 -13.48 -2.01
CA LYS A 106 15.53 -14.30 -0.80
C LYS A 106 15.25 -15.75 -1.17
N ASP A 107 16.17 -16.65 -0.83
CA ASP A 107 16.11 -18.08 -1.20
C ASP A 107 15.85 -18.29 -2.70
N GLY A 108 16.40 -17.41 -3.56
CA GLY A 108 16.25 -17.46 -5.01
C GLY A 108 14.93 -16.91 -5.56
N LEU A 109 14.01 -16.46 -4.71
CA LEU A 109 12.76 -15.80 -5.08
C LEU A 109 12.94 -14.29 -5.05
N GLU A 110 12.44 -13.60 -6.06
CA GLU A 110 12.43 -12.13 -6.05
C GLU A 110 11.45 -11.62 -4.99
N VAL A 111 11.95 -10.82 -4.04
CA VAL A 111 11.16 -10.28 -2.94
C VAL A 111 10.98 -8.77 -3.03
N TYR A 112 11.84 -8.09 -3.81
CA TYR A 112 11.78 -6.65 -3.93
C TYR A 112 12.50 -6.17 -5.19
N ARG A 113 12.03 -5.05 -5.74
CA ARG A 113 12.74 -4.31 -6.78
C ARG A 113 12.53 -2.81 -6.65
N ASP A 114 13.59 -2.08 -6.94
CA ASP A 114 13.54 -0.66 -7.26
C ASP A 114 13.44 -0.50 -8.79
N ILE A 115 12.71 0.49 -9.27
CA ILE A 115 12.44 0.74 -10.70
C ILE A 115 12.61 2.23 -10.95
N ASP A 116 13.38 2.56 -12.00
CA ASP A 116 13.54 3.88 -12.58
C ASP A 116 12.65 3.93 -13.85
N THR A 117 11.50 4.56 -13.77
CA THR A 117 10.52 4.53 -14.87
C THR A 117 10.66 5.70 -15.83
N ASP A 118 11.31 6.78 -15.43
CA ASP A 118 11.59 7.94 -16.27
C ASP A 118 13.02 7.94 -16.85
N HIS A 119 13.84 6.91 -16.48
CA HIS A 119 15.20 6.68 -16.98
C HIS A 119 16.19 7.81 -16.67
N ASN A 120 16.04 8.42 -15.52
CA ASN A 120 16.92 9.46 -15.02
C ASN A 120 18.09 8.95 -14.14
N THR A 121 18.21 7.63 -13.98
CA THR A 121 19.21 6.90 -13.17
C THR A 121 18.90 6.78 -11.68
N LYS A 122 17.73 7.21 -11.26
CA LYS A 122 17.26 7.08 -9.88
C LYS A 122 15.91 6.38 -9.83
N PRO A 123 15.72 5.42 -8.93
CA PRO A 123 14.42 4.77 -8.77
C PRO A 123 13.35 5.74 -8.30
N ASP A 124 12.21 5.74 -8.98
CA ASP A 124 10.99 6.48 -8.68
C ASP A 124 9.84 5.59 -8.25
N GLN A 125 10.00 4.27 -8.36
CA GLN A 125 9.05 3.28 -7.90
C GLN A 125 9.75 2.11 -7.22
N CYS A 126 9.01 1.43 -6.35
CA CYS A 126 9.48 0.20 -5.72
C CYS A 126 8.34 -0.81 -5.55
N ARG A 127 8.69 -2.08 -5.58
CA ARG A 127 7.71 -3.14 -5.50
C ARG A 127 8.18 -4.28 -4.61
N TRP A 128 7.34 -4.69 -3.65
CA TRP A 128 7.49 -5.92 -2.89
C TRP A 128 6.82 -7.07 -3.63
N LEU A 129 7.37 -8.26 -3.53
CA LEU A 129 6.97 -9.41 -4.32
C LEU A 129 7.00 -10.69 -3.47
N GLY A 130 6.16 -11.65 -3.82
CA GLY A 130 6.15 -12.96 -3.18
C GLY A 130 5.94 -12.88 -1.68
N VAL A 131 6.85 -13.48 -0.91
CA VAL A 131 6.77 -13.54 0.57
C VAL A 131 6.98 -12.17 1.26
N ALA A 132 7.45 -11.15 0.54
CA ALA A 132 7.60 -9.79 1.07
C ALA A 132 6.34 -8.93 0.88
N GLY A 133 5.30 -9.46 0.24
CA GLY A 133 4.03 -8.78 0.00
C GLY A 133 3.72 -8.51 -1.46
N SER A 134 2.78 -7.59 -1.70
CA SER A 134 2.31 -7.20 -3.04
C SER A 134 2.35 -5.69 -3.27
N ARG A 135 2.89 -4.92 -2.33
CA ARG A 135 2.93 -3.46 -2.37
C ARG A 135 3.68 -2.93 -3.57
N TRP A 136 3.18 -1.84 -4.12
CA TRP A 136 3.83 -1.08 -5.16
C TRP A 136 3.83 0.40 -4.76
N GLY A 137 4.98 0.91 -4.34
CA GLY A 137 5.19 2.27 -3.89
C GLY A 137 5.64 3.20 -5.01
N ILE A 138 5.34 4.48 -4.86
CA ILE A 138 5.75 5.58 -5.74
C ILE A 138 6.54 6.58 -4.91
N ASP A 139 7.69 7.00 -5.41
CA ASP A 139 8.59 8.03 -4.87
C ASP A 139 8.92 9.00 -6.02
N SER A 140 7.97 9.87 -6.34
CA SER A 140 8.04 10.74 -7.53
C SER A 140 9.11 11.84 -7.43
N ASN A 141 9.53 12.19 -6.20
CA ASN A 141 10.55 13.20 -5.95
C ASN A 141 11.95 12.58 -5.71
N GLU A 142 12.04 11.23 -5.66
CA GLU A 142 13.28 10.44 -5.53
C GLU A 142 14.08 10.72 -4.24
N ASP A 143 13.38 11.14 -3.18
CA ASP A 143 14.01 11.41 -1.89
C ASP A 143 14.15 10.15 -1.00
N GLY A 144 13.65 9.02 -1.44
CA GLY A 144 13.65 7.73 -0.72
C GLY A 144 12.46 7.54 0.21
N ILE A 145 11.53 8.50 0.23
CA ILE A 145 10.29 8.43 1.00
C ILE A 145 9.13 8.26 0.02
N LEU A 146 8.27 7.28 0.26
CA LEU A 146 7.15 7.04 -0.64
C LEU A 146 6.14 8.20 -0.61
N ASP A 147 5.76 8.70 -1.78
CA ASP A 147 4.70 9.70 -1.95
C ASP A 147 3.31 9.08 -1.99
N GLY A 148 3.21 7.81 -2.43
CA GLY A 148 1.95 7.14 -2.62
C GLY A 148 2.07 5.67 -2.99
N TRP A 149 0.94 5.09 -3.39
CA TRP A 149 0.80 3.68 -3.70
C TRP A 149 0.14 3.48 -5.07
N LYS A 150 0.65 2.53 -5.85
CA LYS A 150 0.08 2.03 -7.10
C LYS A 150 -0.56 0.65 -6.92
N GLY A 151 -0.21 -0.04 -5.86
CA GLY A 151 -0.81 -1.30 -5.41
C GLY A 151 -0.60 -1.47 -3.91
N LEU A 152 -1.68 -1.78 -3.18
CA LEU A 152 -1.65 -2.03 -1.74
C LEU A 152 -2.83 -2.94 -1.39
N SER A 153 -2.57 -4.10 -0.82
CA SER A 153 -3.62 -5.02 -0.36
C SER A 153 -4.30 -4.51 0.93
N PRO A 154 -5.48 -5.02 1.29
CA PRO A 154 -6.15 -4.59 2.51
C PRO A 154 -5.34 -4.96 3.76
N GLU A 155 -4.68 -6.12 3.79
CA GLU A 155 -3.79 -6.54 4.87
C GLU A 155 -2.60 -5.60 4.99
N GLU A 156 -1.98 -5.25 3.87
CA GLU A 156 -0.85 -4.32 3.84
C GLU A 156 -1.26 -2.91 4.26
N ALA A 157 -2.45 -2.45 3.87
CA ALA A 157 -3.00 -1.17 4.32
C ALA A 157 -3.15 -1.13 5.85
N THR A 158 -3.67 -2.22 6.45
CA THR A 158 -3.77 -2.30 7.92
C THR A 158 -2.40 -2.37 8.60
N ALA A 159 -1.42 -3.03 7.99
CA ALA A 159 -0.05 -3.08 8.49
C ALA A 159 0.63 -1.70 8.45
N GLU A 160 0.44 -0.94 7.38
CA GLU A 160 0.95 0.44 7.26
C GLU A 160 0.29 1.38 8.28
N ILE A 161 -1.01 1.21 8.57
CA ILE A 161 -1.71 1.98 9.63
C ILE A 161 -1.09 1.70 11.00
N VAL A 162 -0.86 0.43 11.35
CA VAL A 162 -0.20 0.05 12.60
C VAL A 162 1.21 0.62 12.67
N THR A 163 1.96 0.56 11.58
CA THR A 163 3.32 1.12 11.49
C THR A 163 3.32 2.64 11.68
N ALA A 164 2.37 3.34 11.07
CA ALA A 164 2.22 4.79 11.23
C ALA A 164 1.86 5.17 12.67
N LEU A 165 0.99 4.40 13.34
CA LEU A 165 0.67 4.59 14.76
C LEU A 165 1.89 4.33 15.65
N ALA A 166 2.61 3.24 15.42
CA ALA A 166 3.78 2.83 16.20
C ALA A 166 4.91 3.89 16.14
N ASN A 167 5.12 4.47 14.98
CA ASN A 167 6.15 5.48 14.74
C ASN A 167 5.65 6.93 14.92
N ARG A 168 4.36 7.14 15.20
CA ARG A 168 3.71 8.46 15.28
C ARG A 168 3.90 9.27 14.00
N ASP A 169 3.87 8.57 12.87
CA ASP A 169 4.14 9.10 11.54
C ASP A 169 2.84 9.51 10.84
N GLN A 170 2.39 10.74 11.11
CA GLN A 170 1.21 11.31 10.48
C GLN A 170 1.35 11.43 8.95
N PRO A 171 2.48 11.86 8.37
CA PRO A 171 2.66 11.88 6.93
C PRO A 171 2.44 10.51 6.27
N SER A 172 2.97 9.42 6.85
CA SER A 172 2.75 8.06 6.32
C SER A 172 1.28 7.66 6.36
N PHE A 173 0.58 7.96 7.45
CA PHE A 173 -0.88 7.72 7.50
C PHE A 173 -1.65 8.55 6.46
N GLN A 174 -1.30 9.82 6.29
CA GLN A 174 -1.98 10.69 5.31
C GLN A 174 -1.84 10.18 3.87
N ARG A 175 -0.74 9.52 3.54
CA ARG A 175 -0.54 8.88 2.22
C ARG A 175 -1.38 7.64 1.99
N LEU A 176 -1.92 7.03 3.05
CA LEU A 176 -2.87 5.92 2.95
C LEU A 176 -4.28 6.40 2.64
N LEU A 177 -4.65 7.61 3.04
CA LEU A 177 -5.99 8.16 2.82
C LEU A 177 -6.25 8.40 1.33
N PRO A 178 -7.50 8.23 0.86
CA PRO A 178 -7.83 8.53 -0.52
C PRO A 178 -7.68 10.03 -0.80
N SER A 179 -7.29 10.33 -2.03
CA SER A 179 -7.30 11.68 -2.58
C SER A 179 -8.71 12.09 -3.02
N ASP A 180 -8.95 13.40 -3.15
CA ASP A 180 -10.21 13.91 -3.70
C ASP A 180 -10.50 13.41 -5.12
N ALA A 181 -9.47 13.21 -5.92
CA ALA A 181 -9.60 12.66 -7.27
C ALA A 181 -10.08 11.21 -7.26
N GLU A 182 -9.56 10.38 -6.36
CA GLU A 182 -10.00 8.99 -6.17
C GLU A 182 -11.44 8.94 -5.67
N LEU A 183 -11.80 9.73 -4.65
CA LEU A 183 -13.15 9.80 -4.12
C LEU A 183 -14.17 10.24 -5.18
N THR A 184 -13.84 11.24 -5.97
CA THR A 184 -14.71 11.73 -7.05
C THR A 184 -14.79 10.72 -8.20
N GLY A 185 -13.68 10.04 -8.51
CA GLY A 185 -13.59 9.06 -9.60
C GLY A 185 -14.44 7.81 -9.39
N VAL A 186 -14.73 7.44 -8.13
CA VAL A 186 -15.61 6.32 -7.79
C VAL A 186 -17.08 6.63 -8.15
N GLY A 187 -17.47 7.92 -8.19
CA GLY A 187 -18.81 8.36 -8.58
C GLY A 187 -19.88 8.01 -7.53
N PHE A 188 -19.56 8.12 -6.26
CA PHE A 188 -20.57 8.06 -5.19
C PHE A 188 -21.67 9.12 -5.40
N SER A 189 -22.87 8.87 -4.86
CA SER A 189 -23.87 9.95 -4.71
C SER A 189 -23.26 11.10 -3.92
N GLN A 190 -23.76 12.33 -4.16
CA GLN A 190 -23.21 13.51 -3.48
C GLN A 190 -23.26 13.37 -1.96
N ASP A 191 -24.36 12.84 -1.42
CA ASP A 191 -24.53 12.65 0.02
C ASP A 191 -23.53 11.66 0.61
N LEU A 192 -23.26 10.54 -0.08
CA LEU A 192 -22.27 9.55 0.36
C LEU A 192 -20.86 10.10 0.23
N LEU A 193 -20.57 10.80 -0.88
CA LEU A 193 -19.28 11.43 -1.11
C LEU A 193 -18.95 12.46 -0.02
N ASP A 194 -19.91 13.29 0.36
CA ASP A 194 -19.74 14.30 1.41
C ASP A 194 -19.50 13.65 2.79
N GLN A 195 -20.20 12.55 3.09
CA GLN A 195 -19.98 11.77 4.30
C GLN A 195 -18.57 11.15 4.33
N VAL A 196 -18.14 10.48 3.25
CA VAL A 196 -16.82 9.86 3.17
C VAL A 196 -15.73 10.93 3.24
N ARG A 197 -15.88 12.07 2.54
CA ARG A 197 -14.93 13.19 2.64
C ARG A 197 -14.78 13.71 4.05
N ALA A 198 -15.89 13.94 4.74
CA ALA A 198 -15.85 14.43 6.12
C ALA A 198 -15.09 13.46 7.04
N ARG A 199 -15.22 12.16 6.83
CA ARG A 199 -14.50 11.14 7.61
C ARG A 199 -13.01 11.12 7.29
N VAL A 200 -12.66 11.12 6.00
CA VAL A 200 -11.26 11.18 5.54
C VAL A 200 -10.58 12.44 6.06
N GLU A 201 -11.26 13.59 6.03
CA GLU A 201 -10.68 14.84 6.54
C GLU A 201 -10.51 14.81 8.08
N ALA A 202 -11.51 14.28 8.80
CA ALA A 202 -11.40 14.06 10.24
C ALA A 202 -10.24 13.11 10.59
N ALA A 203 -10.02 12.06 9.80
CA ALA A 203 -8.89 11.15 9.97
C ALA A 203 -7.55 11.86 9.71
N ARG A 204 -7.48 12.66 8.66
CA ARG A 204 -6.29 13.47 8.29
C ARG A 204 -5.88 14.43 9.38
N GLU A 205 -6.85 15.16 9.95
CA GLU A 205 -6.61 16.17 10.98
C GLU A 205 -6.27 15.57 12.34
N ARG A 206 -6.97 14.49 12.73
CA ARG A 206 -6.93 13.99 14.11
C ARG A 206 -5.89 12.90 14.35
N PHE A 207 -5.38 12.24 13.33
CA PHE A 207 -4.43 11.13 13.48
C PHE A 207 -3.16 11.55 14.25
N GLY A 208 -2.61 12.73 13.96
CA GLY A 208 -1.40 13.23 14.63
C GLY A 208 -1.58 13.29 16.15
N ARG A 209 -2.72 13.82 16.61
CA ARG A 209 -3.05 13.87 18.04
C ARG A 209 -3.29 12.47 18.61
N LEU A 210 -4.11 11.65 17.93
CA LEU A 210 -4.37 10.27 18.34
C LEU A 210 -3.06 9.50 18.52
N SER A 211 -2.17 9.54 17.54
CA SER A 211 -0.91 8.79 17.58
C SER A 211 0.02 9.22 18.71
N GLN A 212 -0.05 10.47 19.15
CA GLN A 212 0.76 11.00 20.27
C GLN A 212 0.15 10.69 21.65
N GLU A 213 -1.18 10.76 21.78
CA GLU A 213 -1.90 10.57 23.05
C GLU A 213 -2.05 9.08 23.40
N GLN A 214 -2.17 8.19 22.42
CA GLN A 214 -2.34 6.76 22.62
C GLN A 214 -1.07 6.12 23.23
N LYS A 215 -1.26 5.04 24.00
CA LYS A 215 -0.18 4.29 24.69
C LYS A 215 -0.18 2.79 24.37
N GLU A 216 -1.17 2.33 23.63
CA GLU A 216 -1.37 0.91 23.34
C GLU A 216 -0.39 0.41 22.25
N VAL A 217 -0.21 1.21 21.19
CA VAL A 217 0.69 0.90 20.08
C VAL A 217 2.03 1.62 20.31
N THR A 218 3.10 0.85 20.40
CA THR A 218 4.49 1.32 20.67
C THR A 218 5.39 1.00 19.48
N PRO A 219 6.62 1.52 19.40
CA PRO A 219 7.56 1.16 18.34
C PRO A 219 7.91 -0.33 18.25
N GLN A 220 7.62 -1.10 19.30
CA GLN A 220 7.81 -2.56 19.35
C GLN A 220 6.58 -3.33 18.86
N THR A 221 5.44 -2.66 18.73
CA THR A 221 4.19 -3.27 18.25
C THR A 221 4.34 -3.69 16.79
N GLN A 222 4.01 -4.94 16.50
CA GLN A 222 4.03 -5.50 15.16
C GLN A 222 2.63 -5.88 14.73
N TRP A 223 2.30 -5.59 13.49
CA TRP A 223 1.09 -6.11 12.87
C TRP A 223 1.20 -7.62 12.67
N THR A 224 0.16 -8.37 12.96
CA THR A 224 0.12 -9.83 12.82
C THR A 224 -0.89 -10.31 11.80
N ALA A 225 -2.08 -9.73 11.79
CA ALA A 225 -3.14 -10.12 10.86
C ALA A 225 -4.20 -9.02 10.73
N MET A 226 -4.95 -9.08 9.63
CA MET A 226 -6.19 -8.36 9.44
C MET A 226 -7.37 -9.27 9.80
N LEU A 227 -8.30 -8.78 10.58
CA LEU A 227 -9.59 -9.41 10.86
C LEU A 227 -10.68 -8.55 10.22
N ALA A 228 -11.47 -9.15 9.34
CA ALA A 228 -12.63 -8.52 8.71
C ALA A 228 -13.63 -9.60 8.28
N GLY A 229 -14.86 -9.20 8.02
CA GLY A 229 -15.84 -10.02 7.31
C GLY A 229 -15.48 -10.22 5.84
N LEU A 230 -16.42 -10.69 5.03
CA LEU A 230 -16.26 -10.69 3.58
C LEU A 230 -16.39 -9.26 3.05
N PRO A 231 -15.66 -8.91 1.98
CA PRO A 231 -15.85 -7.60 1.36
C PRO A 231 -17.23 -7.50 0.74
N GLY A 232 -17.87 -6.37 0.95
CA GLY A 232 -19.11 -6.02 0.27
C GLY A 232 -18.84 -5.34 -1.07
N VAL A 233 -19.83 -5.37 -1.95
CA VAL A 233 -19.83 -4.63 -3.22
C VAL A 233 -21.00 -3.65 -3.21
N LEU A 234 -20.72 -2.37 -3.39
CA LEU A 234 -21.71 -1.35 -3.68
C LEU A 234 -21.85 -1.28 -5.20
N PRO A 235 -22.94 -1.80 -5.80
CA PRO A 235 -23.09 -1.82 -7.25
C PRO A 235 -23.21 -0.40 -7.84
N LYS A 236 -22.64 -0.19 -9.01
CA LYS A 236 -22.64 1.10 -9.71
C LYS A 236 -24.00 1.78 -9.87
N SER A 237 -25.08 1.03 -9.92
CA SER A 237 -26.45 1.54 -10.02
C SER A 237 -27.03 1.96 -8.65
N THR A 238 -26.36 1.66 -7.56
CA THR A 238 -26.78 1.95 -6.20
C THR A 238 -26.16 3.26 -5.77
N GLU A 239 -26.91 4.12 -5.12
CA GLU A 239 -26.43 5.42 -4.61
C GLU A 239 -25.78 6.33 -5.69
N GLY A 240 -26.03 6.07 -6.99
CA GLY A 240 -25.48 6.87 -8.10
C GLY A 240 -24.02 6.62 -8.43
N ALA A 241 -23.41 5.56 -7.88
CA ALA A 241 -22.03 5.20 -8.19
C ALA A 241 -21.83 4.93 -9.69
N SER A 242 -20.70 5.39 -10.25
CA SER A 242 -20.33 5.20 -11.66
C SER A 242 -19.79 3.79 -11.92
N ASP A 243 -19.15 3.19 -10.92
CA ASP A 243 -18.55 1.86 -10.95
C ASP A 243 -18.88 1.08 -9.68
N ASP A 244 -18.69 -0.24 -9.73
CA ASP A 244 -18.81 -1.09 -8.55
C ASP A 244 -17.71 -0.75 -7.55
N VAL A 245 -18.07 -0.51 -6.30
CA VAL A 245 -17.13 -0.21 -5.22
C VAL A 245 -17.02 -1.40 -4.29
N VAL A 246 -15.81 -1.90 -4.13
CA VAL A 246 -15.52 -2.98 -3.18
C VAL A 246 -14.97 -2.40 -1.89
N ALA A 247 -15.53 -2.81 -0.77
CA ALA A 247 -15.07 -2.34 0.53
C ALA A 247 -15.18 -3.42 1.62
N TYR A 248 -14.32 -3.29 2.63
CA TYR A 248 -14.48 -3.97 3.91
C TYR A 248 -15.01 -2.99 4.94
N ASP A 249 -15.96 -3.39 5.74
CA ASP A 249 -16.39 -2.68 6.93
C ASP A 249 -15.90 -3.39 8.20
N ASN A 250 -15.79 -2.64 9.28
CA ASN A 250 -15.39 -3.14 10.60
C ASN A 250 -14.05 -3.89 10.60
N VAL A 251 -13.09 -3.36 9.87
CA VAL A 251 -11.74 -3.93 9.78
C VAL A 251 -10.98 -3.72 11.09
N VAL A 252 -10.34 -4.77 11.58
CA VAL A 252 -9.49 -4.75 12.76
C VAL A 252 -8.11 -5.26 12.39
N ALA A 253 -7.07 -4.51 12.74
CA ALA A 253 -5.70 -4.99 12.70
C ALA A 253 -5.35 -5.63 14.05
N LEU A 254 -4.90 -6.88 14.02
CA LEU A 254 -4.36 -7.58 15.17
C LEU A 254 -2.88 -7.28 15.30
N THR A 255 -2.41 -7.06 16.53
CA THR A 255 -1.02 -6.68 16.82
C THR A 255 -0.42 -7.54 17.91
N ASP A 256 0.91 -7.59 17.96
CA ASP A 256 1.71 -8.21 19.02
C ASP A 256 2.82 -7.24 19.46
N GLY A 257 3.39 -7.45 20.67
CA GLY A 257 4.51 -6.66 21.18
C GLY A 257 4.17 -5.28 21.74
N GLY A 258 2.87 -4.94 21.93
CA GLY A 258 2.44 -3.74 22.64
C GLY A 258 2.55 -3.87 24.16
N ASN A 259 2.14 -2.83 24.90
CA ASN A 259 2.19 -2.81 26.38
C ASN A 259 1.37 -3.93 27.04
N ALA A 260 0.33 -4.42 26.36
CA ALA A 260 -0.58 -5.48 26.83
C ALA A 260 -0.25 -6.87 26.23
N GLY A 261 0.84 -7.01 25.46
CA GLY A 261 1.15 -8.22 24.69
C GLY A 261 0.49 -8.18 23.32
N GLY A 262 -0.65 -8.83 23.12
CA GLY A 262 -1.47 -8.72 21.91
C GLY A 262 -2.46 -7.55 22.02
N GLY A 263 -2.76 -6.90 20.89
CA GLY A 263 -3.67 -5.77 20.83
C GLY A 263 -4.51 -5.76 19.56
N GLN A 264 -5.41 -4.79 19.50
CA GLN A 264 -6.31 -4.55 18.37
C GLN A 264 -6.33 -3.07 18.03
N VAL A 265 -6.30 -2.78 16.73
CA VAL A 265 -6.52 -1.45 16.18
C VAL A 265 -7.77 -1.53 15.30
N PHE A 266 -8.82 -0.82 15.66
CA PHE A 266 -10.04 -0.73 14.85
C PHE A 266 -9.77 0.25 13.71
N VAL A 267 -9.65 -0.27 12.50
CA VAL A 267 -9.34 0.51 11.30
C VAL A 267 -10.58 1.19 10.74
N GLY A 268 -11.75 0.58 10.92
CA GLY A 268 -13.01 1.03 10.31
C GLY A 268 -13.21 0.42 8.93
N SER A 269 -13.53 1.24 7.94
CA SER A 269 -13.78 0.79 6.58
C SER A 269 -12.54 0.97 5.68
N LEU A 270 -12.27 -0.04 4.86
CA LEU A 270 -11.28 0.01 3.78
C LEU A 270 -12.01 -0.04 2.44
N VAL A 271 -11.71 0.90 1.57
CA VAL A 271 -12.29 1.00 0.22
C VAL A 271 -11.21 0.75 -0.82
N CYS A 272 -11.56 -0.01 -1.87
CA CYS A 272 -10.66 -0.31 -2.99
C CYS A 272 -10.77 0.76 -4.07
N PHE A 273 -9.68 1.49 -4.30
CA PHE A 273 -9.54 2.45 -5.40
C PHE A 273 -8.57 1.87 -6.43
N GLY A 274 -9.11 1.27 -7.49
CA GLY A 274 -8.29 0.53 -8.47
C GLY A 274 -7.60 -0.67 -7.84
N ASN A 275 -6.30 -0.59 -7.61
CA ASN A 275 -5.50 -1.64 -6.98
C ASN A 275 -5.00 -1.26 -5.57
N VAL A 276 -5.52 -0.18 -4.99
CA VAL A 276 -5.05 0.36 -3.70
C VAL A 276 -6.20 0.35 -2.71
N TRP A 277 -6.04 -0.39 -1.62
CA TRP A 277 -6.97 -0.34 -0.50
C TRP A 277 -6.62 0.81 0.44
N ARG A 278 -7.61 1.65 0.74
CA ARG A 278 -7.44 2.86 1.52
C ARG A 278 -8.41 2.95 2.69
N PRO A 279 -7.94 3.34 3.89
CA PRO A 279 -8.85 3.64 5.00
C PRO A 279 -9.61 4.94 4.72
N ILE A 280 -10.86 4.98 5.15
CA ILE A 280 -11.67 6.20 5.12
C ILE A 280 -12.00 6.73 6.52
N ASP A 281 -11.53 6.02 7.55
CA ASP A 281 -11.80 6.30 8.95
C ASP A 281 -10.54 6.65 9.74
N LEU A 282 -10.72 7.39 10.82
CA LEU A 282 -9.70 7.51 11.86
C LEU A 282 -9.63 6.17 12.61
N PRO A 283 -8.45 5.53 12.72
CA PRO A 283 -8.32 4.31 13.51
C PRO A 283 -8.66 4.57 14.99
N GLN A 284 -9.22 3.57 15.65
CA GLN A 284 -9.59 3.64 17.07
C GLN A 284 -8.83 2.57 17.85
N LEU A 285 -8.47 2.90 19.07
CA LEU A 285 -7.78 2.01 19.99
C LEU A 285 -8.70 1.76 21.19
N PRO A 286 -8.89 0.51 21.61
CA PRO A 286 -9.71 0.22 22.76
C PRO A 286 -9.03 0.78 24.02
N SER A 287 -9.67 1.77 24.65
CA SER A 287 -9.26 2.33 25.93
C SER A 287 -10.11 1.69 27.05
N GLY A 288 -9.67 0.55 27.58
CA GLY A 288 -10.38 -0.12 28.67
C GLY A 288 -11.75 -0.69 28.28
N SER A 289 -12.80 -0.43 29.06
CA SER A 289 -14.14 -0.98 28.85
C SER A 289 -15.04 -0.11 27.92
N GLU A 290 -14.47 0.87 27.23
CA GLU A 290 -15.24 1.68 26.30
C GLU A 290 -15.59 0.85 25.05
N THR A 291 -16.90 0.77 24.78
CA THR A 291 -17.38 0.25 23.49
C THR A 291 -16.86 1.15 22.40
N VAL A 292 -16.20 0.53 21.40
CA VAL A 292 -15.81 1.22 20.16
C VAL A 292 -17.05 1.95 19.63
N ALA A 293 -16.92 3.26 19.38
CA ALA A 293 -18.00 4.04 18.81
C ALA A 293 -18.51 3.35 17.54
N GLU A 294 -19.83 3.40 17.32
CA GLU A 294 -20.46 2.80 16.14
C GLU A 294 -19.63 3.15 14.88
N SER A 295 -19.07 2.11 14.25
CA SER A 295 -18.33 2.32 13.02
C SER A 295 -19.32 2.65 11.90
N PHE A 296 -18.97 3.61 11.09
CA PHE A 296 -19.67 3.86 9.84
C PHE A 296 -19.65 2.58 9.00
N SER A 297 -20.78 2.23 8.42
CA SER A 297 -20.86 1.14 7.45
C SER A 297 -21.32 1.68 6.11
N LEU A 298 -20.54 1.41 5.08
CA LEU A 298 -20.89 1.70 3.68
C LEU A 298 -22.12 0.89 3.23
N PHE A 299 -22.35 -0.26 3.88
CA PHE A 299 -23.39 -1.21 3.54
C PHE A 299 -24.60 -1.17 4.47
N SER A 300 -24.61 -0.27 5.45
CA SER A 300 -25.82 -0.09 6.26
C SER A 300 -26.95 0.41 5.37
N PRO A 301 -28.09 -0.28 5.30
CA PRO A 301 -29.25 0.25 4.62
C PRO A 301 -29.58 1.62 5.23
N LYS A 302 -29.81 2.63 4.40
CA LYS A 302 -30.44 3.87 4.85
C LYS A 302 -31.84 3.49 5.31
N VAL A 303 -31.99 3.14 6.57
CA VAL A 303 -33.30 3.11 7.19
C VAL A 303 -33.63 4.57 7.38
N ASP A 304 -34.52 5.11 6.54
CA ASP A 304 -35.06 6.45 6.73
C ASP A 304 -35.34 6.64 8.21
N GLY A 305 -34.74 7.66 8.83
CA GLY A 305 -34.81 7.87 10.29
C GLY A 305 -36.24 7.95 10.85
N ALA A 306 -37.27 8.03 9.99
CA ALA A 306 -38.66 7.84 10.31
C ALA A 306 -39.00 6.41 10.73
N ALA A 307 -38.31 5.37 10.24
CA ALA A 307 -38.59 3.97 10.61
C ALA A 307 -38.00 3.58 11.98
N PHE A 308 -36.90 4.24 12.39
CA PHE A 308 -36.34 4.05 13.74
C PHE A 308 -36.94 4.92 14.81
N GLN A 309 -37.55 6.08 14.45
CA GLN A 309 -38.31 6.90 15.40
C GLN A 309 -39.73 6.39 15.69
N THR A 310 -40.31 5.68 14.76
CA THR A 310 -41.45 4.80 15.05
C THR A 310 -40.82 3.45 15.35
N GLY A 311 -40.44 3.18 16.61
CA GLY A 311 -39.94 1.89 17.00
C GLY A 311 -40.64 0.80 16.19
N ALA A 312 -39.96 0.33 15.10
CA ALA A 312 -40.35 -0.87 14.44
C ALA A 312 -40.16 -1.94 15.50
N VAL A 313 -41.22 -2.14 16.22
CA VAL A 313 -41.38 -3.23 17.17
C VAL A 313 -41.00 -4.45 16.32
N PRO A 314 -39.94 -5.21 16.67
CA PRO A 314 -39.65 -6.46 15.98
C PRO A 314 -40.96 -7.17 15.80
N SER A 315 -41.22 -7.75 14.63
CA SER A 315 -42.50 -8.43 14.33
C SER A 315 -42.97 -9.18 15.56
N GLU A 316 -44.21 -9.04 15.96
CA GLU A 316 -44.76 -9.61 17.23
C GLU A 316 -44.22 -11.00 17.59
N PRO A 317 -43.92 -11.90 16.63
CA PRO A 317 -43.30 -13.18 16.94
C PRO A 317 -41.86 -13.12 17.52
N LEU A 318 -41.07 -12.08 17.25
CA LEU A 318 -39.67 -11.99 17.70
C LEU A 318 -39.46 -11.32 19.05
N GLN A 319 -40.42 -10.55 19.56
CA GLN A 319 -40.31 -9.85 20.85
C GLN A 319 -40.02 -10.76 22.03
N PRO A 320 -40.72 -11.91 22.20
CA PRO A 320 -40.48 -12.80 23.34
C PRO A 320 -39.05 -13.36 23.34
N PHE A 321 -38.45 -13.60 22.15
CA PHE A 321 -37.08 -14.10 22.04
C PHE A 321 -36.06 -13.03 22.41
N LEU A 322 -36.26 -11.77 22.00
CA LEU A 322 -35.39 -10.66 22.35
C LEU A 322 -35.39 -10.38 23.86
N GLU A 323 -36.55 -10.47 24.50
CA GLU A 323 -36.65 -10.35 25.98
C GLU A 323 -35.91 -11.49 26.69
N GLN A 324 -36.02 -12.71 26.19
CA GLN A 324 -35.30 -13.87 26.73
C GLN A 324 -33.79 -13.74 26.56
N LEU A 325 -33.31 -13.28 25.40
CA LEU A 325 -31.90 -13.05 25.15
C LEU A 325 -31.34 -11.98 26.11
N ARG A 326 -32.02 -10.86 26.27
CA ARG A 326 -31.62 -9.81 27.23
C ARG A 326 -31.57 -10.32 28.66
N ALA A 327 -32.54 -11.15 29.08
CA ALA A 327 -32.55 -11.74 30.40
C ALA A 327 -31.40 -12.74 30.63
N ILE A 328 -30.99 -13.45 29.59
CA ILE A 328 -29.82 -14.35 29.62
C ILE A 328 -28.53 -13.53 29.71
N GLU A 329 -28.37 -12.48 28.91
CA GLU A 329 -27.20 -11.60 28.91
C GLU A 329 -27.00 -10.94 30.30
N GLN A 330 -28.06 -10.47 30.91
CA GLN A 330 -28.01 -9.92 32.30
C GLN A 330 -27.52 -10.98 33.32
N LYS A 331 -27.97 -12.22 33.18
CA LYS A 331 -27.52 -13.31 34.06
C LYS A 331 -26.08 -13.74 33.81
N MET A 332 -25.62 -13.63 32.59
CA MET A 332 -24.23 -13.95 32.22
C MET A 332 -23.23 -12.98 32.85
N GLN A 333 -23.58 -11.72 33.09
CA GLN A 333 -22.70 -10.72 33.71
C GLN A 333 -22.20 -11.11 35.13
N GLY A 334 -22.86 -12.05 35.81
CA GLY A 334 -22.45 -12.52 37.14
C GLY A 334 -22.20 -14.04 37.24
N ALA A 335 -22.33 -14.77 36.12
CA ALA A 335 -22.25 -16.23 36.09
C ALA A 335 -20.80 -16.74 35.88
N THR A 336 -20.47 -17.86 36.53
CA THR A 336 -19.16 -18.50 36.38
C THR A 336 -19.31 -20.01 36.24
N GLY A 337 -18.38 -20.68 35.58
CA GLY A 337 -18.31 -22.13 35.51
C GLY A 337 -19.52 -22.81 34.86
N ALA A 338 -20.14 -23.75 35.56
CA ALA A 338 -21.27 -24.54 35.03
C ALA A 338 -22.49 -23.71 34.68
N ASP A 339 -22.76 -22.63 35.45
CA ASP A 339 -23.90 -21.73 35.21
C ASP A 339 -23.74 -20.95 33.90
N MET A 340 -22.52 -20.51 33.58
CA MET A 340 -22.19 -19.87 32.31
C MET A 340 -22.44 -20.82 31.13
N ALA A 341 -22.00 -22.08 31.23
CA ALA A 341 -22.21 -23.08 30.19
C ALA A 341 -23.70 -23.34 29.93
N GLN A 342 -24.53 -23.37 30.97
CA GLN A 342 -25.97 -23.53 30.83
C GLN A 342 -26.62 -22.31 30.18
N LEU A 343 -26.20 -21.08 30.52
CA LEU A 343 -26.72 -19.86 29.93
C LEU A 343 -26.35 -19.76 28.43
N LEU A 344 -25.13 -20.11 28.07
CA LEU A 344 -24.69 -20.18 26.66
C LEU A 344 -25.51 -21.19 25.86
N THR A 345 -25.76 -22.38 26.43
CA THR A 345 -26.61 -23.41 25.76
C THR A 345 -28.01 -22.86 25.51
N LYS A 346 -28.61 -22.16 26.46
CA LYS A 346 -29.93 -21.54 26.28
C LYS A 346 -29.91 -20.41 25.26
N GLN A 347 -28.85 -19.62 25.22
CA GLN A 347 -28.69 -18.55 24.22
C GLN A 347 -28.65 -19.12 22.80
N VAL A 348 -27.88 -20.20 22.59
CA VAL A 348 -27.81 -20.89 21.28
C VAL A 348 -29.17 -21.43 20.87
N GLN A 349 -29.89 -22.06 21.79
CA GLN A 349 -31.22 -22.63 21.52
C GLN A 349 -32.23 -21.56 21.08
N ILE A 350 -32.23 -20.39 21.73
CA ILE A 350 -33.11 -19.27 21.35
C ILE A 350 -32.72 -18.71 19.99
N LEU A 351 -31.43 -18.62 19.68
CA LEU A 351 -30.96 -18.15 18.37
C LEU A 351 -31.31 -19.13 17.24
N GLU A 352 -31.30 -20.43 17.51
CA GLU A 352 -31.76 -21.46 16.55
C GLU A 352 -33.26 -21.32 16.28
N GLU A 353 -34.09 -21.14 17.33
CA GLU A 353 -35.53 -20.91 17.16
C GLU A 353 -35.83 -19.63 16.36
N VAL A 354 -35.08 -18.54 16.60
CA VAL A 354 -35.19 -17.31 15.81
C VAL A 354 -34.80 -17.54 14.34
N ALA A 355 -33.73 -18.32 14.08
CA ALA A 355 -33.29 -18.63 12.72
C ALA A 355 -34.32 -19.48 11.95
N GLU A 356 -34.99 -20.40 12.62
CA GLU A 356 -36.08 -21.19 12.00
C GLU A 356 -37.30 -20.32 11.65
N LEU A 357 -37.67 -19.37 12.52
CA LEU A 357 -38.72 -18.40 12.24
C LEU A 357 -38.41 -17.43 11.10
N ALA A 358 -37.13 -17.14 10.87
CA ALA A 358 -36.70 -16.26 9.78
C ALA A 358 -36.65 -16.97 8.39
N GLN A 359 -36.71 -18.29 8.34
CA GLN A 359 -36.68 -19.08 7.10
C GLN A 359 -38.10 -19.45 6.59
N GLY A 360 -39.14 -19.23 7.36
CA GLY A 360 -40.54 -19.50 7.01
C GLY A 360 -41.32 -18.24 6.70
#